data_7be5dd5793381d3db1c257165310e058
#
_entry.id   7be5dd5793381d3db1c257165310e058
#
_cell.length_a   1.000
_cell.length_b   1.000
_cell.length_c   1.000
_cell.angle_alpha   90.00
_cell.angle_beta   90.00
_cell.angle_gamma   90.00
#
_symmetry.space_group_name_H-M   'P 1'
#
loop_
_entity.id
_entity.type
_entity.pdbx_description
1 polymer ?
#
loop_
_entity_poly.entity_id
_entity_poly.type
_entity_poly.pdbx_seq_one_letter_code
_entity_poly.pdbx_strand_id
1 'polypeptide(L)'
;MKILRIVVGIYLILAVAWAVLLRARRGTESMAALRKFRYAHRGLYDKEAGIPENSLPAFSRAIARGFGAELDVHLLRDGTLAVFHDSDVKRMTGREGYLEDL
;
A
#
# COMPACT_ATOMS: atom_id res chain seq x y z
N MET A 1 -23.09 -41.69 7.36
CA MET A 1 -23.10 -41.14 6.00
C MET A 1 -23.96 -39.90 5.82
N LYS A 2 -25.20 -39.81 6.38
CA LYS A 2 -26.04 -38.59 6.24
C LYS A 2 -25.44 -37.35 6.89
N ILE A 3 -24.94 -37.46 8.12
CA ILE A 3 -24.32 -36.33 8.85
C ILE A 3 -23.12 -35.77 8.09
N LEU A 4 -22.22 -36.63 7.58
CA LEU A 4 -21.08 -36.21 6.79
C LEU A 4 -21.47 -35.41 5.55
N ARG A 5 -22.52 -35.84 4.83
CA ARG A 5 -23.03 -35.08 3.65
C ARG A 5 -23.56 -33.72 4.03
N ILE A 6 -24.25 -33.61 5.19
CA ILE A 6 -24.75 -32.32 5.70
C ILE A 6 -23.57 -31.40 6.04
N VAL A 7 -22.58 -31.91 6.76
CA VAL A 7 -21.40 -31.11 7.15
C VAL A 7 -20.63 -30.62 5.92
N VAL A 8 -20.42 -31.50 4.93
CA VAL A 8 -19.77 -31.14 3.67
C VAL A 8 -20.60 -30.07 2.91
N GLY A 9 -21.93 -30.24 2.87
CA GLY A 9 -22.81 -29.26 2.23
C GLY A 9 -22.72 -27.87 2.88
N ILE A 10 -22.78 -27.81 4.21
CA ILE A 10 -22.60 -26.54 4.95
C ILE A 10 -21.25 -25.93 4.66
N TYR A 11 -20.16 -26.71 4.70
CA TYR A 11 -18.82 -26.23 4.41
C TYR A 11 -18.73 -25.60 3.00
N LEU A 12 -19.26 -26.27 1.99
CA LEU A 12 -19.25 -25.77 0.61
C LEU A 12 -20.05 -24.46 0.48
N ILE A 13 -21.22 -24.36 1.13
CA ILE A 13 -22.03 -23.13 1.13
C ILE A 13 -21.25 -21.98 1.76
N LEU A 14 -20.62 -22.23 2.92
CA LEU A 14 -19.80 -21.23 3.60
C LEU A 14 -18.58 -20.81 2.78
N ALA A 15 -17.91 -21.75 2.12
CA ALA A 15 -16.78 -21.49 1.25
C ALA A 15 -17.16 -20.63 0.03
N VAL A 16 -18.31 -20.94 -0.59
CA VAL A 16 -18.84 -20.12 -1.70
C VAL A 16 -19.24 -18.73 -1.21
N ALA A 17 -19.94 -18.62 -0.10
CA ALA A 17 -20.31 -17.33 0.50
C ALA A 17 -19.07 -16.48 0.81
N TRP A 18 -18.06 -17.09 1.41
CA TRP A 18 -16.77 -16.46 1.67
C TRP A 18 -16.07 -15.96 0.39
N ALA A 19 -16.00 -16.81 -0.63
CA ALA A 19 -15.41 -16.45 -1.91
C ALA A 19 -16.15 -15.29 -2.59
N VAL A 20 -17.49 -15.24 -2.48
CA VAL A 20 -18.30 -14.14 -3.01
C VAL A 20 -18.07 -12.85 -2.23
N LEU A 21 -18.03 -12.93 -0.89
CA LEU A 21 -17.78 -11.77 -0.02
C LEU A 21 -16.38 -11.17 -0.21
N LEU A 22 -15.37 -12.04 -0.42
CA LEU A 22 -13.99 -11.61 -0.67
C LEU A 22 -13.71 -11.26 -2.12
N ARG A 23 -14.70 -11.43 -3.01
CA ARG A 23 -14.51 -11.11 -4.42
C ARG A 23 -14.18 -9.63 -4.57
N ALA A 24 -12.94 -9.34 -4.97
CA ALA A 24 -12.53 -7.99 -5.27
C ALA A 24 -13.48 -7.36 -6.30
N ARG A 25 -13.95 -6.16 -6.03
CA ARG A 25 -14.70 -5.39 -7.03
C ARG A 25 -13.81 -5.26 -8.26
N ARG A 26 -14.32 -5.66 -9.41
CA ARG A 26 -13.67 -5.36 -10.69
C ARG A 26 -13.57 -3.85 -10.76
N GLY A 27 -12.33 -3.34 -10.94
CA GLY A 27 -12.10 -1.91 -10.98
C GLY A 27 -12.96 -1.22 -12.03
N THR A 28 -13.35 0.00 -11.73
CA THR A 28 -14.06 0.88 -12.65
C THR A 28 -13.16 1.29 -13.81
N GLU A 29 -13.72 1.91 -14.85
CA GLU A 29 -12.93 2.44 -15.98
C GLU A 29 -11.84 3.41 -15.53
N SER A 30 -12.09 4.19 -14.47
CA SER A 30 -11.09 5.08 -13.86
C SER A 30 -9.85 4.34 -13.36
N MET A 31 -10.01 3.10 -12.89
CA MET A 31 -8.88 2.26 -12.47
C MET A 31 -8.12 1.64 -13.65
N ALA A 32 -8.73 1.55 -14.83
CA ALA A 32 -8.07 0.99 -16.01
C ALA A 32 -6.88 1.84 -16.47
N ALA A 33 -6.96 3.16 -16.31
CA ALA A 33 -5.86 4.08 -16.62
C ALA A 33 -4.65 3.86 -15.70
N LEU A 34 -4.90 3.62 -14.40
CA LEU A 34 -3.85 3.39 -13.41
C LEU A 34 -3.14 2.04 -13.60
N ARG A 35 -3.84 1.02 -14.12
CA ARG A 35 -3.29 -0.32 -14.36
C ARG A 35 -2.23 -0.37 -15.50
N LYS A 36 -2.15 0.68 -16.31
CA LYS A 36 -1.17 0.78 -17.39
C LYS A 36 0.25 1.08 -16.90
N PHE A 37 0.38 1.61 -15.69
CA PHE A 37 1.66 2.00 -15.13
C PHE A 37 2.22 0.91 -14.21
N ARG A 38 3.54 0.82 -14.18
CA ARG A 38 4.28 0.18 -13.08
C ARG A 38 4.51 1.25 -12.02
N TYR A 39 4.42 0.87 -10.77
CA TYR A 39 4.58 1.79 -9.65
C TYR A 39 5.85 1.48 -8.89
N ALA A 40 6.66 2.52 -8.64
CA ALA A 40 7.81 2.43 -7.79
C ALA A 40 7.34 2.56 -6.33
N HIS A 41 7.55 1.53 -5.53
CA HIS A 41 7.23 1.48 -4.11
C HIS A 41 8.05 2.52 -3.36
N ARG A 42 7.40 3.51 -2.74
CA ARG A 42 8.00 4.69 -2.09
C ARG A 42 8.87 5.56 -3.00
N GLY A 43 8.55 5.57 -4.29
CA GLY A 43 9.37 6.15 -5.33
C GLY A 43 10.54 5.26 -5.77
N LEU A 44 11.30 5.71 -6.76
CA LEU A 44 12.49 4.99 -7.23
C LEU A 44 13.72 5.41 -6.41
N TYR A 45 13.67 5.11 -5.11
CA TYR A 45 14.73 5.44 -4.16
C TYR A 45 15.99 4.60 -4.36
N ASP A 46 17.12 5.09 -3.84
CA ASP A 46 18.42 4.44 -3.95
C ASP A 46 19.29 4.89 -2.77
N LYS A 47 19.42 4.01 -1.78
CA LYS A 47 20.15 4.31 -0.55
C LYS A 47 21.64 4.59 -0.80
N GLU A 48 22.24 3.88 -1.75
CA GLU A 48 23.66 4.03 -2.07
C GLU A 48 23.91 5.35 -2.78
N ALA A 49 22.98 5.79 -3.62
CA ALA A 49 23.04 7.10 -4.27
C ALA A 49 22.53 8.26 -3.40
N GLY A 50 22.17 8.02 -2.14
CA GLY A 50 21.67 9.06 -1.23
C GLY A 50 20.28 9.59 -1.60
N ILE A 51 19.47 8.78 -2.28
CA ILE A 51 18.08 9.13 -2.64
C ILE A 51 17.13 8.42 -1.68
N PRO A 52 16.56 9.11 -0.68
CA PRO A 52 15.70 8.51 0.31
C PRO A 52 14.36 8.03 -0.29
N GLU A 53 13.78 7.01 0.32
CA GLU A 53 12.39 6.62 0.06
C GLU A 53 11.42 7.74 0.43
N ASN A 54 10.22 7.76 -0.17
CA ASN A 54 9.17 8.75 0.08
C ASN A 54 9.65 10.21 -0.06
N SER A 55 10.57 10.48 -0.98
CA SER A 55 11.15 11.80 -1.21
C SER A 55 10.91 12.31 -2.63
N LEU A 56 10.92 13.63 -2.80
CA LEU A 56 10.76 14.25 -4.11
C LEU A 56 11.79 13.77 -5.14
N PRO A 57 13.09 13.59 -4.80
CA PRO A 57 14.05 12.99 -5.73
C PRO A 57 13.67 11.57 -6.17
N ALA A 58 13.16 10.74 -5.25
CA ALA A 58 12.73 9.38 -5.57
C ALA A 58 11.51 9.37 -6.51
N PHE A 59 10.56 10.28 -6.29
CA PHE A 59 9.39 10.44 -7.16
C PHE A 59 9.76 10.97 -8.54
N SER A 60 10.60 11.99 -8.60
CA SER A 60 11.08 12.56 -9.87
C SER A 60 11.81 11.50 -10.70
N ARG A 61 12.63 10.67 -10.04
CA ARG A 61 13.34 9.57 -10.70
C ARG A 61 12.41 8.48 -11.23
N ALA A 62 11.32 8.18 -10.51
CA ALA A 62 10.28 7.26 -10.97
C ALA A 62 9.60 7.81 -12.23
N ILE A 63 9.16 9.05 -12.21
CA ILE A 63 8.49 9.73 -13.32
C ILE A 63 9.40 9.78 -14.56
N ALA A 64 10.67 10.16 -14.39
CA ALA A 64 11.64 10.22 -15.48
C ALA A 64 11.85 8.88 -16.21
N ARG A 65 11.52 7.75 -15.55
CA ARG A 65 11.56 6.39 -16.11
C ARG A 65 10.20 5.86 -16.55
N GLY A 66 9.15 6.69 -16.56
CA GLY A 66 7.81 6.31 -16.95
C GLY A 66 7.07 5.45 -15.93
N PHE A 67 7.49 5.45 -14.66
CA PHE A 67 6.79 4.78 -13.56
C PHE A 67 5.86 5.75 -12.86
N GLY A 68 4.75 5.24 -12.32
CA GLY A 68 4.04 5.90 -11.25
C GLY A 68 4.84 5.77 -9.94
N ALA A 69 4.49 6.53 -8.93
CA ALA A 69 5.04 6.39 -7.60
C ALA A 69 3.91 6.00 -6.63
N GLU A 70 4.19 5.06 -5.77
CA GLU A 70 3.42 4.79 -4.57
C GLU A 70 4.09 5.55 -3.44
N LEU A 71 3.31 6.05 -2.50
CA LEU A 71 3.78 6.83 -1.37
C LEU A 71 2.92 6.56 -0.13
N ASP A 72 3.54 6.68 1.04
CA ASP A 72 2.89 6.54 2.34
C ASP A 72 2.57 7.92 2.91
N VAL A 73 1.38 8.09 3.48
CA VAL A 73 0.95 9.38 4.03
C VAL A 73 0.48 9.20 5.47
N HIS A 74 0.97 10.04 6.36
CA HIS A 74 0.52 10.16 7.75
C HIS A 74 -0.13 11.53 7.98
N LEU A 75 -1.15 11.55 8.81
CA LEU A 75 -1.73 12.78 9.33
C LEU A 75 -1.04 13.13 10.66
N LEU A 76 -0.39 14.29 10.70
CA LEU A 76 0.28 14.79 11.90
C LEU A 76 -0.73 15.42 12.86
N ARG A 77 -0.31 15.66 14.12
CA ARG A 77 -1.14 16.25 15.17
C ARG A 77 -1.70 17.63 14.80
N ASP A 78 -0.96 18.42 14.07
CA ASP A 78 -1.38 19.76 13.60
C ASP A 78 -2.31 19.73 12.37
N GLY A 79 -2.64 18.54 11.85
CA GLY A 79 -3.45 18.36 10.64
C GLY A 79 -2.64 18.38 9.34
N THR A 80 -1.33 18.50 9.38
CA THR A 80 -0.46 18.45 8.21
C THR A 80 -0.32 17.01 7.71
N LEU A 81 -0.23 16.83 6.40
CA LEU A 81 0.08 15.52 5.79
C LEU A 81 1.58 15.39 5.59
N ALA A 82 2.18 14.36 6.18
CA ALA A 82 3.56 13.99 5.98
C ALA A 82 3.68 12.76 5.09
N VAL A 83 4.63 12.77 4.16
CA VAL A 83 4.95 11.61 3.32
C VAL A 83 6.07 10.82 4.00
N PHE A 84 5.69 9.73 4.65
CA PHE A 84 6.60 8.92 5.47
C PHE A 84 6.00 7.52 5.68
N HIS A 85 6.82 6.48 5.86
CA HIS A 85 6.31 5.12 6.00
C HIS A 85 6.13 4.71 7.47
N ASP A 86 7.14 4.91 8.30
CA ASP A 86 7.16 4.37 9.66
C ASP A 86 6.38 5.29 10.63
N SER A 87 5.83 4.73 11.69
CA SER A 87 5.21 5.51 12.75
C SER A 87 6.23 6.26 13.60
N ASP A 88 7.49 5.77 13.67
CA ASP A 88 8.61 6.43 14.31
C ASP A 88 9.61 6.97 13.30
N VAL A 89 10.43 7.94 13.70
CA VAL A 89 11.38 8.59 12.80
C VAL A 89 12.78 7.98 12.86
N LYS A 90 13.03 7.02 13.73
CA LYS A 90 14.38 6.51 14.06
C LYS A 90 15.10 5.93 12.86
N ARG A 91 14.46 5.05 12.09
CA ARG A 91 15.10 4.37 10.96
C ARG A 91 15.63 5.34 9.91
N MET A 92 14.88 6.41 9.65
CA MET A 92 15.21 7.37 8.58
C MET A 92 16.07 8.53 9.05
N THR A 93 15.97 8.92 10.33
CA THR A 93 16.63 10.12 10.85
C THR A 93 17.70 9.84 11.90
N GLY A 94 17.70 8.64 12.48
CA GLY A 94 18.55 8.29 13.63
C GLY A 94 18.07 8.88 14.96
N ARG A 95 16.99 9.66 14.97
CA ARG A 95 16.42 10.30 16.17
C ARG A 95 15.30 9.46 16.74
N GLU A 96 15.14 9.47 18.06
CA GLU A 96 13.97 8.90 18.71
C GLU A 96 12.76 9.83 18.57
N GLY A 97 11.58 9.27 18.48
CA GLY A 97 10.31 10.00 18.42
C GLY A 97 9.30 9.37 17.46
N TYR A 98 8.04 9.76 17.63
CA TYR A 98 6.97 9.34 16.76
C TYR A 98 6.61 10.45 15.78
N LEU A 99 6.27 10.06 14.57
CA LEU A 99 5.93 10.98 13.49
C LEU A 99 4.68 11.81 13.84
N GLU A 100 3.69 11.19 14.49
CA GLU A 100 2.45 11.83 14.91
C GLU A 100 2.62 12.92 15.99
N ASP A 101 3.77 12.95 16.65
CA ASP A 101 4.07 13.95 17.69
C ASP A 101 4.73 15.23 17.15
N LEU A 102 5.01 15.27 15.84
CA LEU A 102 5.62 16.41 15.15
C LEU A 102 4.61 17.48 14.76
#